data_7b9f9cb77fdba25518e526abe6ccd11e
#
_entry.id   7b9f9cb77fdba25518e526abe6ccd11e
#
_cell.length_a   1.000
_cell.length_b   1.000
_cell.length_c   1.000
_cell.angle_alpha   90.00
_cell.angle_beta   90.00
_cell.angle_gamma   90.00
#
_symmetry.space_group_name_H-M   'P 1'
#
loop_
_entity.id
_entity.type
_entity.pdbx_description
1 polymer ?
#
loop_
_entity_poly.entity_id
_entity_poly.type
_entity_poly.pdbx_seq_one_letter_code
_entity_poly.pdbx_strand_id
1 'polypeptide(L)'
;MSFASPLRAQQQPSPEETRVIEFGKEIFKNKAQCQFCHKWDGGGDQGYGGIALSLRKTQLTPEQLAEVIRCGRPTTGMPYHDERAYTDKRCFDYTRADLGKDMPPMAVESLQPREVDAVVKYLFARVVDRGPSTYDDCVDFWGKDTRQCEPMKK
;
A
#
# COMPACT_ATOMS: atom_id res chain seq x y z
N MET A 1 -9.64 15.36 41.10
CA MET A 1 -10.24 14.16 40.48
C MET A 1 -9.56 13.96 39.15
N SER A 2 -8.57 13.02 39.06
CA SER A 2 -7.82 12.74 37.85
C SER A 2 -8.59 11.70 37.04
N PHE A 3 -9.04 12.06 35.86
CA PHE A 3 -9.61 11.13 34.90
C PHE A 3 -8.47 10.45 34.13
N ALA A 4 -8.15 9.25 34.50
CA ALA A 4 -7.28 8.38 33.70
C ALA A 4 -8.06 7.95 32.46
N SER A 5 -7.65 8.43 31.28
CA SER A 5 -8.14 7.90 30.00
C SER A 5 -7.75 6.43 29.89
N PRO A 6 -8.69 5.53 29.56
CA PRO A 6 -8.32 4.12 29.35
C PRO A 6 -7.40 4.02 28.12
N LEU A 7 -6.21 3.47 28.32
CA LEU A 7 -5.35 2.99 27.25
C LEU A 7 -6.17 2.01 26.40
N ARG A 8 -6.46 2.40 25.17
CA ARG A 8 -7.12 1.55 24.19
C ARG A 8 -6.15 0.39 23.88
N ALA A 9 -6.36 -0.73 24.55
CA ALA A 9 -5.66 -1.96 24.24
C ALA A 9 -5.83 -2.22 22.74
N GLN A 10 -4.73 -2.30 22.00
CA GLN A 10 -4.75 -2.67 20.59
C GLN A 10 -5.25 -4.12 20.53
N GLN A 11 -6.53 -4.29 20.22
CA GLN A 11 -7.12 -5.60 20.02
C GLN A 11 -6.38 -6.27 18.87
N GLN A 12 -5.89 -7.47 19.09
CA GLN A 12 -5.31 -8.28 18.02
C GLN A 12 -6.38 -8.51 16.94
N PRO A 13 -6.02 -8.47 15.65
CA PRO A 13 -6.97 -8.69 14.59
C PRO A 13 -7.61 -10.07 14.71
N SER A 14 -8.89 -10.15 14.40
CA SER A 14 -9.62 -11.42 14.34
C SER A 14 -8.98 -12.36 13.29
N PRO A 15 -9.27 -13.66 13.32
CA PRO A 15 -8.79 -14.60 12.29
C PRO A 15 -9.22 -14.19 10.87
N GLU A 16 -10.39 -13.60 10.71
CA GLU A 16 -10.88 -13.08 9.43
C GLU A 16 -10.08 -11.85 8.97
N GLU A 17 -9.89 -10.89 9.86
CA GLU A 17 -9.06 -9.71 9.56
C GLU A 17 -7.62 -10.08 9.22
N THR A 18 -7.05 -11.06 9.93
CA THR A 18 -5.72 -11.59 9.64
C THR A 18 -5.64 -12.14 8.22
N ARG A 19 -6.64 -12.93 7.78
CA ARG A 19 -6.67 -13.45 6.40
C ARG A 19 -6.74 -12.34 5.36
N VAL A 20 -7.54 -11.30 5.59
CA VAL A 20 -7.63 -10.16 4.68
C VAL A 20 -6.31 -9.38 4.61
N ILE A 21 -5.65 -9.19 5.76
CA ILE A 21 -4.33 -8.53 5.82
C ILE A 21 -3.28 -9.35 5.04
N GLU A 22 -3.22 -10.66 5.24
CA GLU A 22 -2.30 -11.53 4.50
C GLU A 22 -2.59 -11.55 2.99
N PHE A 23 -3.86 -11.56 2.61
CA PHE A 23 -4.26 -11.44 1.21
C PHE A 23 -3.81 -10.10 0.61
N GLY A 24 -3.97 -8.99 1.34
CA GLY A 24 -3.47 -7.68 0.93
C GLY A 24 -1.95 -7.64 0.76
N LYS A 25 -1.21 -8.31 1.67
CA LYS A 25 0.25 -8.47 1.56
C LYS A 25 0.65 -9.20 0.27
N GLU A 26 -0.03 -10.29 -0.05
CA GLU A 26 0.24 -11.05 -1.28
C GLU A 26 -0.04 -10.22 -2.54
N ILE A 27 -1.10 -9.40 -2.54
CA ILE A 27 -1.38 -8.51 -3.66
C ILE A 27 -0.29 -7.44 -3.79
N PHE A 28 0.08 -6.79 -2.69
CA PHE A 28 1.15 -5.78 -2.64
C PHE A 28 2.48 -6.33 -3.16
N LYS A 29 2.80 -7.58 -2.77
CA LYS A 29 4.04 -8.27 -3.10
C LYS A 29 4.05 -8.79 -4.53
N ASN A 30 3.04 -9.55 -4.93
CA ASN A 30 3.09 -10.40 -6.09
C ASN A 30 2.21 -9.91 -7.24
N LYS A 31 0.92 -9.61 -7.01
CA LYS A 31 -0.01 -9.26 -8.08
C LYS A 31 0.20 -7.82 -8.57
N ALA A 32 0.09 -6.84 -7.67
CA ALA A 32 0.22 -5.43 -8.02
C ALA A 32 1.68 -4.95 -8.00
N GLN A 33 2.59 -5.73 -7.42
CA GLN A 33 4.04 -5.48 -7.41
C GLN A 33 4.42 -4.11 -6.84
N CYS A 34 3.64 -3.58 -5.90
CA CYS A 34 3.84 -2.26 -5.29
C CYS A 34 5.24 -2.11 -4.68
N GLN A 35 5.78 -3.24 -4.18
CA GLN A 35 7.11 -3.30 -3.57
C GLN A 35 8.26 -2.87 -4.50
N PHE A 36 8.10 -2.96 -5.82
CA PHE A 36 9.16 -2.57 -6.74
C PHE A 36 9.45 -1.08 -6.68
N CYS A 37 8.43 -0.25 -6.48
CA CYS A 37 8.58 1.19 -6.30
C CYS A 37 8.63 1.58 -4.82
N HIS A 38 7.69 1.06 -4.02
CA HIS A 38 7.55 1.44 -2.61
C HIS A 38 8.46 0.67 -1.66
N LYS A 39 9.25 -0.29 -2.14
CA LYS A 39 10.02 -1.27 -1.37
C LYS A 39 9.14 -2.21 -0.55
N TRP A 40 9.72 -3.32 -0.10
CA TRP A 40 9.02 -4.34 0.67
C TRP A 40 8.43 -3.80 1.98
N ASP A 41 9.11 -2.84 2.59
CA ASP A 41 8.73 -2.23 3.87
C ASP A 41 7.86 -0.96 3.71
N GLY A 42 7.53 -0.57 2.49
CA GLY A 42 6.80 0.66 2.21
C GLY A 42 7.62 1.94 2.45
N GLY A 43 8.92 1.83 2.62
CA GLY A 43 9.80 2.97 2.91
C GLY A 43 9.88 4.01 1.80
N GLY A 44 9.63 3.59 0.57
CA GLY A 44 9.71 4.49 -0.59
C GLY A 44 11.13 4.88 -0.97
N ASP A 45 11.32 6.09 -1.48
CA ASP A 45 12.57 6.57 -2.04
C ASP A 45 12.96 5.80 -3.32
N GLN A 46 14.23 5.64 -3.65
CA GLN A 46 14.67 4.91 -4.83
C GLN A 46 14.40 3.40 -4.67
N GLY A 47 13.34 2.92 -5.29
CA GLY A 47 13.01 1.51 -5.44
C GLY A 47 13.53 0.95 -6.77
N TYR A 48 13.39 -0.37 -6.97
CA TYR A 48 13.79 -1.05 -8.20
C TYR A 48 12.99 -0.58 -9.41
N GLY A 49 11.70 -0.30 -9.24
CA GLY A 49 10.80 0.22 -10.28
C GLY A 49 10.79 1.74 -10.42
N GLY A 50 11.54 2.47 -9.60
CA GLY A 50 11.59 3.94 -9.63
C GLY A 50 11.47 4.59 -8.26
N ILE A 51 11.32 5.91 -8.27
CA ILE A 51 11.16 6.71 -7.05
C ILE A 51 9.68 6.72 -6.62
N ALA A 52 9.44 6.42 -5.35
CA ALA A 52 8.10 6.47 -4.76
C ALA A 52 8.09 7.14 -3.39
N LEU A 53 6.97 7.73 -3.02
CA LEU A 53 6.78 8.27 -1.67
C LEU A 53 6.71 7.15 -0.64
N SER A 54 7.16 7.46 0.57
CA SER A 54 7.05 6.54 1.70
C SER A 54 5.58 6.31 2.09
N LEU A 55 5.15 5.05 2.04
CA LEU A 55 3.84 4.63 2.55
C LEU A 55 3.82 4.65 4.09
N ARG A 56 4.97 4.47 4.72
CA ARG A 56 5.10 4.51 6.20
C ARG A 56 4.77 5.88 6.77
N LYS A 57 4.94 6.94 5.97
CA LYS A 57 4.72 8.35 6.36
C LYS A 57 3.49 8.95 5.71
N THR A 58 2.65 8.14 5.05
CA THR A 58 1.47 8.66 4.39
C THR A 58 0.50 9.29 5.37
N GLN A 59 -0.10 10.41 4.96
CA GLN A 59 -1.16 11.10 5.71
C GLN A 59 -2.54 10.88 5.07
N LEU A 60 -2.62 10.01 4.06
CA LEU A 60 -3.88 9.69 3.40
C LEU A 60 -4.76 8.85 4.32
N THR A 61 -6.07 9.11 4.28
CA THR A 61 -7.05 8.21 4.89
C THR A 61 -7.12 6.88 4.12
N PRO A 62 -7.70 5.82 4.70
CA PRO A 62 -7.92 4.56 3.99
C PRO A 62 -8.67 4.75 2.64
N GLU A 63 -9.68 5.61 2.62
CA GLU A 63 -10.47 5.90 1.42
C GLU A 63 -9.66 6.62 0.35
N GLN A 64 -8.86 7.61 0.75
CA GLN A 64 -7.96 8.33 -0.15
C GLN A 64 -6.87 7.40 -0.70
N LEU A 65 -6.34 6.51 0.14
CA LEU A 65 -5.35 5.54 -0.29
C LEU A 65 -5.95 4.53 -1.28
N ALA A 66 -7.19 4.08 -1.05
CA ALA A 66 -7.92 3.23 -1.98
C ALA A 66 -8.14 3.92 -3.33
N GLU A 67 -8.50 5.21 -3.33
CA GLU A 67 -8.64 6.00 -4.55
C GLU A 67 -7.31 6.09 -5.30
N VAL A 68 -6.21 6.42 -4.62
CA VAL A 68 -4.87 6.49 -5.22
C VAL A 68 -4.45 5.14 -5.81
N ILE A 69 -4.73 4.01 -5.16
CA ILE A 69 -4.42 2.69 -5.72
C ILE A 69 -5.23 2.42 -6.98
N ARG A 70 -6.54 2.70 -6.96
CA ARG A 70 -7.40 2.50 -8.15
C ARG A 70 -7.01 3.41 -9.29
N CYS A 71 -6.73 4.66 -9.01
CA CYS A 71 -6.61 5.73 -9.99
C CYS A 71 -5.16 6.06 -10.38
N GLY A 72 -4.18 5.52 -9.66
CA GLY A 72 -2.80 5.97 -9.82
C GLY A 72 -2.62 7.43 -9.40
N ARG A 73 -1.54 8.04 -9.84
CA ARG A 73 -1.30 9.48 -9.62
C ARG A 73 -1.01 10.16 -10.93
N PRO A 74 -1.88 11.08 -11.40
CA PRO A 74 -1.60 11.91 -12.57
C PRO A 74 -0.23 12.60 -12.48
N THR A 75 0.44 12.78 -13.60
CA THR A 75 1.79 13.34 -13.72
C THR A 75 2.93 12.50 -13.13
N THR A 76 2.66 11.31 -12.65
CA THR A 76 3.67 10.43 -12.04
C THR A 76 3.68 9.04 -12.68
N GLY A 77 4.69 8.25 -12.34
CA GLY A 77 4.79 6.84 -12.75
C GLY A 77 3.93 5.87 -11.94
N MET A 78 3.18 6.34 -10.92
CA MET A 78 2.31 5.46 -10.14
C MET A 78 1.10 5.01 -10.98
N PRO A 79 0.97 3.70 -11.29
CA PRO A 79 -0.05 3.22 -12.21
C PRO A 79 -1.44 3.21 -11.58
N TYR A 80 -2.46 3.25 -12.43
CA TYR A 80 -3.83 2.97 -12.03
C TYR A 80 -4.16 1.48 -12.19
N HIS A 81 -4.93 0.94 -11.23
CA HIS A 81 -5.29 -0.49 -11.18
C HIS A 81 -6.79 -0.75 -11.46
N ASP A 82 -7.62 0.28 -11.61
CA ASP A 82 -9.01 0.12 -12.05
C ASP A 82 -9.08 0.26 -13.58
N GLU A 83 -9.48 -0.80 -14.28
CA GLU A 83 -9.61 -0.78 -15.75
C GLU A 83 -10.51 0.36 -16.27
N ARG A 84 -11.45 0.82 -15.45
CA ARG A 84 -12.35 1.92 -15.77
C ARG A 84 -11.86 3.27 -15.28
N ALA A 85 -10.63 3.35 -14.74
CA ALA A 85 -10.06 4.63 -14.34
C ALA A 85 -10.09 5.62 -15.51
N TYR A 86 -10.56 6.82 -15.23
CA TYR A 86 -10.62 7.91 -16.20
C TYR A 86 -11.55 7.68 -17.41
N THR A 87 -12.39 6.65 -17.40
CA THR A 87 -13.47 6.51 -18.41
C THR A 87 -14.65 7.42 -18.11
N ASP A 88 -14.80 7.78 -16.87
CA ASP A 88 -15.69 8.78 -16.31
C ASP A 88 -14.95 9.58 -15.23
N LYS A 89 -15.64 10.41 -14.47
CA LYS A 89 -15.03 11.25 -13.44
C LYS A 89 -14.80 10.55 -12.08
N ARG A 90 -14.70 9.22 -12.05
CA ARG A 90 -14.51 8.43 -10.80
C ARG A 90 -13.13 8.61 -10.18
N CYS A 91 -12.16 9.12 -10.92
CA CYS A 91 -10.79 9.33 -10.49
C CYS A 91 -10.49 10.83 -10.42
N PHE A 92 -10.50 11.38 -9.21
CA PHE A 92 -10.19 12.78 -8.92
C PHE A 92 -10.99 13.77 -9.76
N ASP A 93 -12.23 13.41 -10.15
CA ASP A 93 -13.09 14.20 -11.05
C ASP A 93 -12.52 14.47 -12.47
N TYR A 94 -11.50 13.71 -12.88
CA TYR A 94 -10.92 13.79 -14.23
C TYR A 94 -11.37 12.64 -15.13
N THR A 95 -11.46 12.96 -16.41
CA THR A 95 -11.53 11.97 -17.50
C THR A 95 -10.16 11.86 -18.19
N ARG A 96 -10.01 10.86 -19.05
CA ARG A 96 -8.81 10.69 -19.88
C ARG A 96 -8.54 11.92 -20.76
N ALA A 97 -9.61 12.54 -21.26
CA ALA A 97 -9.50 13.74 -22.09
C ALA A 97 -8.99 14.96 -21.30
N ASP A 98 -9.40 15.06 -20.02
CA ASP A 98 -8.95 16.16 -19.16
C ASP A 98 -7.44 16.04 -18.84
N LEU A 99 -6.93 14.84 -18.65
CA LEU A 99 -5.53 14.61 -18.28
C LEU A 99 -4.58 14.58 -19.49
N GLY A 100 -5.00 14.06 -20.63
CA GLY A 100 -4.16 13.99 -21.82
C GLY A 100 -2.81 13.30 -21.53
N LYS A 101 -1.71 14.03 -21.70
CA LYS A 101 -0.34 13.55 -21.44
C LYS A 101 -0.01 13.30 -19.98
N ASP A 102 -0.81 13.84 -19.07
CA ASP A 102 -0.61 13.75 -17.63
C ASP A 102 -1.27 12.47 -17.03
N MET A 103 -1.83 11.63 -17.91
CA MET A 103 -2.36 10.32 -17.52
C MET A 103 -1.29 9.46 -16.84
N PRO A 104 -1.59 8.85 -15.67
CA PRO A 104 -0.70 7.84 -15.11
C PRO A 104 -0.70 6.59 -16.02
N PRO A 105 0.34 5.77 -15.98
CA PRO A 105 0.35 4.51 -16.72
C PRO A 105 -0.72 3.54 -16.20
N MET A 106 -1.18 2.64 -17.07
CA MET A 106 -2.01 1.52 -16.66
C MET A 106 -1.14 0.45 -15.99
N ALA A 107 -1.60 -0.12 -14.88
CA ALA A 107 -0.94 -1.25 -14.26
C ALA A 107 -0.98 -2.49 -15.17
N VAL A 108 0.01 -3.36 -15.03
CA VAL A 108 0.04 -4.65 -15.75
C VAL A 108 -1.14 -5.54 -15.34
N GLU A 109 -1.46 -5.51 -14.03
CA GLU A 109 -2.57 -6.25 -13.45
C GLU A 109 -3.61 -5.30 -12.86
N SER A 110 -4.87 -5.48 -13.25
CA SER A 110 -5.98 -4.77 -12.61
C SER A 110 -6.33 -5.37 -11.26
N LEU A 111 -6.88 -4.55 -10.39
CA LEU A 111 -7.34 -4.95 -9.06
C LEU A 111 -8.87 -4.83 -8.95
N GLN A 112 -9.49 -5.86 -8.42
CA GLN A 112 -10.89 -5.80 -8.03
C GLN A 112 -11.06 -4.95 -6.76
N PRO A 113 -12.23 -4.34 -6.52
CA PRO A 113 -12.45 -3.51 -5.33
C PRO A 113 -12.04 -4.17 -4.01
N ARG A 114 -12.37 -5.46 -3.83
CA ARG A 114 -11.97 -6.25 -2.64
C ARG A 114 -10.46 -6.40 -2.48
N GLU A 115 -9.73 -6.41 -3.60
CA GLU A 115 -8.27 -6.51 -3.61
C GLU A 115 -7.64 -5.19 -3.20
N VAL A 116 -8.18 -4.07 -3.68
CA VAL A 116 -7.79 -2.73 -3.23
C VAL A 116 -8.01 -2.57 -1.72
N ASP A 117 -9.20 -2.97 -1.23
CA ASP A 117 -9.53 -2.91 0.20
C ASP A 117 -8.57 -3.76 1.04
N ALA A 118 -8.19 -4.95 0.56
CA ALA A 118 -7.24 -5.82 1.23
C ALA A 118 -5.83 -5.19 1.29
N VAL A 119 -5.35 -4.57 0.20
CA VAL A 119 -4.07 -3.85 0.19
C VAL A 119 -4.09 -2.68 1.19
N VAL A 120 -5.16 -1.90 1.22
CA VAL A 120 -5.32 -0.80 2.19
C VAL A 120 -5.27 -1.33 3.63
N LYS A 121 -6.01 -2.40 3.93
CA LYS A 121 -5.98 -3.03 5.26
C LYS A 121 -4.59 -3.53 5.64
N TYR A 122 -3.88 -4.16 4.70
CA TYR A 122 -2.49 -4.56 4.93
C TYR A 122 -1.60 -3.36 5.25
N LEU A 123 -1.66 -2.29 4.45
CA LEU A 123 -0.83 -1.12 4.64
C LEU A 123 -1.08 -0.46 6.01
N PHE A 124 -2.34 -0.28 6.42
CA PHE A 124 -2.64 0.29 7.74
C PHE A 124 -2.32 -0.65 8.91
N ALA A 125 -2.37 -1.96 8.71
CA ALA A 125 -2.03 -2.93 9.74
C ALA A 125 -0.52 -3.11 9.93
N ARG A 126 0.29 -2.99 8.86
CA ARG A 126 1.69 -3.42 8.86
C ARG A 126 2.71 -2.35 8.45
N VAL A 127 2.30 -1.27 7.80
CA VAL A 127 3.22 -0.30 7.17
C VAL A 127 3.05 1.11 7.71
N VAL A 128 1.85 1.67 7.64
CA VAL A 128 1.58 3.07 8.02
C VAL A 128 1.88 3.31 9.50
N ASP A 129 2.62 4.38 9.79
CA ASP A 129 2.99 4.83 11.15
C ASP A 129 3.72 3.79 12.02
N ARG A 130 4.38 2.81 11.37
CA ARG A 130 5.13 1.75 12.09
C ARG A 130 6.58 2.12 12.43
N GLY A 131 7.00 3.35 12.15
CA GLY A 131 8.39 3.76 12.36
C GLY A 131 9.37 3.04 11.42
N PRO A 132 10.67 2.91 11.75
CA PRO A 132 11.64 2.17 10.97
C PRO A 132 11.27 0.68 10.87
N SER A 133 11.56 0.06 9.71
CA SER A 133 11.36 -1.38 9.52
C SER A 133 12.29 -2.21 10.42
N THR A 134 11.78 -3.32 10.92
CA THR A 134 12.49 -4.22 11.81
C THR A 134 12.81 -5.56 11.13
N TYR A 135 13.66 -6.37 11.76
CA TYR A 135 13.92 -7.74 11.32
C TYR A 135 12.63 -8.57 11.27
N ASP A 136 11.74 -8.40 12.26
CA ASP A 136 10.48 -9.13 12.32
C ASP A 136 9.54 -8.72 11.18
N ASP A 137 9.49 -7.42 10.82
CA ASP A 137 8.74 -6.94 9.64
C ASP A 137 9.28 -7.60 8.35
N CYS A 138 10.59 -7.74 8.23
CA CYS A 138 11.23 -8.38 7.09
C CYS A 138 10.86 -9.87 7.02
N VAL A 139 10.91 -10.58 8.13
CA VAL A 139 10.54 -12.00 8.20
C VAL A 139 9.05 -12.19 7.93
N ASP A 140 8.18 -11.30 8.40
CA ASP A 140 6.75 -11.33 8.08
C ASP A 140 6.50 -11.18 6.58
N PHE A 141 7.25 -10.32 5.90
CA PHE A 141 7.10 -10.07 4.48
C PHE A 141 7.71 -11.17 3.59
N TRP A 142 8.95 -11.55 3.85
CA TRP A 142 9.72 -12.46 2.99
C TRP A 142 9.67 -13.92 3.42
N GLY A 143 9.27 -14.19 4.66
CA GLY A 143 9.37 -15.51 5.30
C GLY A 143 10.66 -15.67 6.10
N LYS A 144 10.73 -16.74 6.88
CA LYS A 144 11.92 -17.09 7.65
C LYS A 144 13.06 -17.53 6.74
N ASP A 145 14.28 -17.31 7.21
CA ASP A 145 15.51 -17.80 6.58
C ASP A 145 15.77 -17.26 5.16
N THR A 146 15.28 -16.05 4.87
CA THR A 146 15.56 -15.40 3.60
C THR A 146 16.80 -14.52 3.67
N ARG A 147 17.58 -14.50 2.58
CA ARG A 147 18.77 -13.64 2.48
C ARG A 147 18.45 -12.15 2.55
N GLN A 148 17.22 -11.77 2.19
CA GLN A 148 16.75 -10.39 2.24
C GLN A 148 16.77 -9.81 3.65
N CYS A 149 16.58 -10.64 4.68
CA CYS A 149 16.52 -10.20 6.08
C CYS A 149 17.87 -10.29 6.81
N GLU A 150 18.86 -10.99 6.24
CA GLU A 150 20.18 -11.16 6.89
C GLU A 150 20.84 -9.84 7.31
N PRO A 151 20.86 -8.77 6.48
CA PRO A 151 21.46 -7.50 6.90
C PRO A 151 20.81 -6.82 8.09
N MET A 152 19.59 -7.24 8.46
CA MET A 152 18.82 -6.68 9.59
C MET A 152 18.98 -7.47 10.87
N LYS A 153 19.64 -8.64 10.83
CA LYS A 153 20.02 -9.39 12.04
C LYS A 153 21.07 -8.60 12.81
N LYS A 154 20.76 -8.23 14.04
CA LYS A 154 21.70 -7.60 14.97
C LYS A 154 22.27 -8.63 15.93
#